data_0e2f39c251d19fa11a37d897fb9ef43b
#
_entry.id   0e2f39c251d19fa11a37d897fb9ef43b
#
_cell.length_a   1.000
_cell.length_b   1.000
_cell.length_c   1.000
_cell.angle_alpha   90.00
_cell.angle_beta   90.00
_cell.angle_gamma   90.00
#
_symmetry.space_group_name_H-M   'P 1'
#
loop_
_entity.id
_entity.type
_entity.pdbx_description
1 polymer ?
#
loop_
_entity_poly.entity_id
_entity_poly.type
_entity_poly.pdbx_seq_one_letter_code
_entity_poly.pdbx_strand_id
1 'polypeptide(L)'
;MPVPQHVFDPPFNIVRSSHAVLDVVDLNASCQFYENAVGLHVEDRGNTAIYLRGSEEQQHHSLVLRKAPQATCHRLGFKVGTEEDLDKAAAFFSQHGVAYAFVEQPFQGRTLQFSDPFGFRIELYATMDKRPPLLRRYDLYKGCHPQRLDHFNVFAAEVQDTVDFYARLGFRLTEYAEEDGPQGRIAAAWLHRKGNVHDFAITNGRGPRLHHFAYWVPTAMNILHLCDVMASSGYLKNIERGPGRHGISNAFFLYVRDPDGHRLELYTSDYFTGDHDHTPMRWSLNDPRRQTLWGAPAPRSWFEQGSPFPDQAVREPQFVADVTIAD
;
A
#
# COMPACT_ATOMS: atom_id res chain seq x y z
N MET A 1 25.40 -4.97 5.75
CA MET A 1 24.14 -5.11 6.46
C MET A 1 23.33 -6.23 5.92
N PRO A 2 22.71 -6.90 6.73
CA PRO A 2 22.02 -8.09 6.31
C PRO A 2 20.69 -7.72 5.66
N VAL A 3 20.63 -7.96 4.36
CA VAL A 3 19.37 -8.28 3.72
C VAL A 3 18.84 -9.53 4.44
N PRO A 4 17.61 -9.51 5.00
CA PRO A 4 17.09 -10.66 5.70
C PRO A 4 17.01 -11.87 4.78
N GLN A 5 17.29 -13.05 5.33
CA GLN A 5 17.13 -14.31 4.59
C GLN A 5 15.64 -14.60 4.37
N HIS A 6 15.31 -15.21 3.25
CA HIS A 6 13.95 -15.64 2.95
C HIS A 6 13.48 -16.73 3.91
N VAL A 7 12.29 -16.56 4.47
CA VAL A 7 11.60 -17.56 5.28
C VAL A 7 10.54 -18.21 4.40
N PHE A 8 10.80 -19.45 3.98
CA PHE A 8 9.91 -20.20 3.08
C PHE A 8 8.76 -20.88 3.82
N ASP A 9 8.95 -21.17 5.09
CA ASP A 9 7.92 -21.74 5.97
C ASP A 9 7.62 -20.77 7.13
N PRO A 10 6.84 -19.71 6.86
CA PRO A 10 6.50 -18.71 7.86
C PRO A 10 5.51 -19.28 8.90
N PRO A 11 5.41 -18.64 10.08
CA PRO A 11 4.53 -19.11 11.16
C PRO A 11 3.04 -19.16 10.76
N PHE A 12 2.62 -18.37 9.78
CA PHE A 12 1.30 -18.38 9.15
C PHE A 12 1.40 -17.78 7.74
N ASN A 13 0.47 -18.13 6.86
CA ASN A 13 0.57 -17.79 5.45
C ASN A 13 -0.17 -16.51 5.07
N ILE A 14 0.51 -15.36 5.08
CA ILE A 14 0.00 -14.14 4.42
C ILE A 14 0.11 -14.35 2.90
N VAL A 15 -0.99 -14.13 2.18
CA VAL A 15 -1.05 -14.31 0.72
C VAL A 15 -0.72 -13.04 -0.04
N ARG A 16 -1.29 -11.91 0.41
CA ARG A 16 -1.12 -10.60 -0.26
C ARG A 16 -1.65 -9.44 0.58
N SER A 17 -1.27 -8.22 0.21
CA SER A 17 -2.02 -7.00 0.53
C SER A 17 -3.43 -7.09 -0.06
N SER A 18 -4.44 -6.64 0.65
CA SER A 18 -5.82 -6.91 0.30
C SER A 18 -6.72 -5.70 0.24
N HIS A 19 -6.74 -4.89 1.28
CA HIS A 19 -7.61 -3.72 1.33
C HIS A 19 -7.06 -2.65 2.28
N ALA A 20 -7.38 -1.39 2.00
CA ALA A 20 -7.13 -0.27 2.89
C ALA A 20 -8.45 0.19 3.52
N VAL A 21 -8.42 0.54 4.81
CA VAL A 21 -9.52 1.19 5.52
C VAL A 21 -9.09 2.61 5.85
N LEU A 22 -9.73 3.59 5.21
CA LEU A 22 -9.44 5.01 5.37
C LEU A 22 -10.55 5.72 6.13
N ASP A 23 -10.18 6.49 7.13
CA ASP A 23 -11.07 7.44 7.77
C ASP A 23 -11.10 8.73 6.95
N VAL A 24 -12.30 9.17 6.56
CA VAL A 24 -12.54 10.35 5.71
C VAL A 24 -13.53 11.30 6.37
N VAL A 25 -13.34 12.59 6.17
CA VAL A 25 -14.19 13.62 6.81
C VAL A 25 -15.51 13.74 6.07
N ASP A 26 -15.47 13.83 4.74
CA ASP A 26 -16.65 13.84 3.88
C ASP A 26 -16.74 12.56 3.04
N LEU A 27 -17.58 11.62 3.53
CA LEU A 27 -17.77 10.31 2.88
C LEU A 27 -18.27 10.41 1.44
N ASN A 28 -19.11 11.41 1.14
CA ASN A 28 -19.65 11.59 -0.21
C ASN A 28 -18.62 12.19 -1.16
N ALA A 29 -17.88 13.20 -0.72
CA ALA A 29 -16.82 13.79 -1.52
C ALA A 29 -15.73 12.77 -1.85
N SER A 30 -15.28 11.98 -0.86
CA SER A 30 -14.30 10.93 -1.07
C SER A 30 -14.84 9.82 -1.98
N CYS A 31 -16.10 9.41 -1.79
CA CYS A 31 -16.72 8.42 -2.68
C CYS A 31 -16.80 8.91 -4.13
N GLN A 32 -17.21 10.16 -4.36
CA GLN A 32 -17.26 10.75 -5.70
C GLN A 32 -15.89 10.77 -6.38
N PHE A 33 -14.83 11.08 -5.61
CA PHE A 33 -13.47 11.03 -6.11
C PHE A 33 -13.07 9.61 -6.56
N TYR A 34 -13.23 8.63 -5.69
CA TYR A 34 -12.81 7.25 -5.99
C TYR A 34 -13.70 6.57 -7.06
N GLU A 35 -15.01 6.82 -7.06
CA GLU A 35 -15.93 6.22 -8.03
C GLU A 35 -15.85 6.91 -9.40
N ASN A 36 -15.91 8.25 -9.45
CA ASN A 36 -16.10 8.96 -10.72
C ASN A 36 -14.79 9.43 -11.35
N ALA A 37 -13.80 9.89 -10.56
CA ALA A 37 -12.53 10.31 -11.12
C ALA A 37 -11.55 9.13 -11.24
N VAL A 38 -11.32 8.36 -10.19
CA VAL A 38 -10.40 7.21 -10.20
C VAL A 38 -11.00 6.03 -10.95
N GLY A 39 -12.27 5.71 -10.74
CA GLY A 39 -13.00 4.65 -11.45
C GLY A 39 -13.12 3.33 -10.68
N LEU A 40 -13.06 3.37 -9.36
CA LEU A 40 -13.39 2.20 -8.53
C LEU A 40 -14.90 1.93 -8.52
N HIS A 41 -15.27 0.67 -8.33
CA HIS A 41 -16.66 0.24 -8.27
C HIS A 41 -17.16 0.23 -6.83
N VAL A 42 -18.28 0.91 -6.57
CA VAL A 42 -18.97 0.88 -5.27
C VAL A 42 -19.78 -0.41 -5.17
N GLU A 43 -19.49 -1.23 -4.16
CA GLU A 43 -20.20 -2.48 -3.89
C GLU A 43 -21.28 -2.33 -2.82
N ASP A 44 -21.02 -1.46 -1.83
CA ASP A 44 -21.99 -1.16 -0.79
C ASP A 44 -21.83 0.29 -0.30
N ARG A 45 -22.98 0.94 0.00
CA ARG A 45 -23.01 2.34 0.43
C ARG A 45 -23.88 2.48 1.67
N GLY A 46 -23.23 2.62 2.81
CA GLY A 46 -23.87 2.93 4.09
C GLY A 46 -23.72 4.40 4.49
N ASN A 47 -24.33 4.77 5.60
CA ASN A 47 -24.22 6.12 6.16
C ASN A 47 -22.89 6.40 6.87
N THR A 48 -22.18 5.36 7.29
CA THR A 48 -20.93 5.45 8.05
C THR A 48 -19.73 4.87 7.33
N ALA A 49 -19.98 4.05 6.29
CA ALA A 49 -18.91 3.44 5.48
C ALA A 49 -19.40 3.20 4.05
N ILE A 50 -18.45 3.24 3.10
CA ILE A 50 -18.64 2.88 1.69
C ILE A 50 -17.53 1.91 1.32
N TYR A 51 -17.90 0.86 0.57
CA TYR A 51 -17.03 -0.24 0.18
C TYR A 51 -16.82 -0.21 -1.33
N LEU A 52 -15.54 -0.18 -1.76
CA LEU A 52 -15.17 -0.09 -3.17
C LEU A 52 -14.16 -1.19 -3.53
N ARG A 53 -14.11 -1.53 -4.82
CA ARG A 53 -13.11 -2.47 -5.36
C ARG A 53 -12.68 -2.12 -6.79
N GLY A 54 -11.59 -2.76 -7.21
CA GLY A 54 -11.16 -2.78 -8.61
C GLY A 54 -11.96 -3.79 -9.45
N SER A 55 -11.84 -3.68 -10.78
CA SER A 55 -12.68 -4.41 -11.72
C SER A 55 -12.39 -5.92 -11.84
N GLU A 56 -11.17 -6.37 -11.54
CA GLU A 56 -10.83 -7.81 -11.58
C GLU A 56 -11.06 -8.53 -10.24
N GLU A 57 -11.24 -7.77 -9.15
CA GLU A 57 -11.31 -8.33 -7.82
C GLU A 57 -12.63 -9.08 -7.59
N GLN A 58 -12.52 -10.29 -7.04
CA GLN A 58 -13.68 -11.10 -6.65
C GLN A 58 -14.01 -10.98 -5.16
N GLN A 59 -13.18 -10.31 -4.38
CA GLN A 59 -13.49 -9.96 -3.00
C GLN A 59 -14.46 -8.78 -2.97
N HIS A 60 -15.26 -8.70 -1.89
CA HIS A 60 -16.28 -7.65 -1.75
C HIS A 60 -15.69 -6.24 -1.88
N HIS A 61 -14.55 -5.99 -1.26
CA HIS A 61 -13.91 -4.67 -1.29
C HIS A 61 -12.39 -4.75 -1.18
N SER A 62 -11.74 -3.72 -1.69
CA SER A 62 -10.32 -3.45 -1.49
C SER A 62 -10.05 -2.03 -0.96
N LEU A 63 -11.09 -1.19 -0.90
CA LEU A 63 -11.06 0.10 -0.22
C LEU A 63 -12.33 0.26 0.61
N VAL A 64 -12.16 0.63 1.87
CA VAL A 64 -13.25 1.03 2.76
C VAL A 64 -13.04 2.49 3.14
N LEU A 65 -14.03 3.32 2.86
CA LEU A 65 -14.09 4.70 3.33
C LEU A 65 -14.99 4.72 4.57
N ARG A 66 -14.48 5.18 5.70
CA ARG A 66 -15.21 5.32 6.95
C ARG A 66 -15.38 6.78 7.30
N LYS A 67 -16.59 7.18 7.65
CA LYS A 67 -16.83 8.54 8.15
C LYS A 67 -16.17 8.74 9.51
N ALA A 68 -15.31 9.75 9.63
CA ALA A 68 -14.62 10.09 10.88
C ALA A 68 -14.38 11.61 10.97
N PRO A 69 -14.10 12.13 12.18
CA PRO A 69 -13.84 13.56 12.35
C PRO A 69 -12.47 13.99 11.81
N GLN A 70 -11.56 13.06 11.55
CA GLN A 70 -10.21 13.31 11.06
C GLN A 70 -9.82 12.25 10.04
N ALA A 71 -9.05 12.66 9.03
CA ALA A 71 -8.50 11.78 8.02
C ALA A 71 -7.33 10.96 8.59
N THR A 72 -7.47 9.64 8.63
CA THR A 72 -6.44 8.71 9.10
C THR A 72 -6.45 7.42 8.27
N CYS A 73 -5.35 6.68 8.26
CA CYS A 73 -5.35 5.29 7.81
C CYS A 73 -5.82 4.41 8.97
N HIS A 74 -7.07 3.96 8.92
CA HIS A 74 -7.62 3.20 10.04
C HIS A 74 -6.91 1.87 10.21
N ARG A 75 -6.74 1.10 9.11
CA ARG A 75 -6.03 -0.19 9.05
C ARG A 75 -5.58 -0.54 7.64
N LEU A 76 -4.59 -1.43 7.56
CA LEU A 76 -4.18 -2.11 6.34
C LEU A 76 -4.54 -3.60 6.46
N GLY A 77 -5.25 -4.12 5.49
CA GLY A 77 -5.72 -5.50 5.47
C GLY A 77 -4.81 -6.40 4.65
N PHE A 78 -4.38 -7.53 5.23
CA PHE A 78 -3.71 -8.61 4.52
C PHE A 78 -4.59 -9.86 4.52
N LYS A 79 -4.62 -10.53 3.38
CA LYS A 79 -5.29 -11.82 3.27
C LYS A 79 -4.33 -12.95 3.69
N VAL A 80 -4.82 -13.88 4.53
CA VAL A 80 -4.16 -15.14 4.83
C VAL A 80 -4.75 -16.29 4.02
N GLY A 81 -4.07 -17.41 3.97
CA GLY A 81 -4.44 -18.56 3.15
C GLY A 81 -5.74 -19.24 3.63
N THR A 82 -5.86 -19.47 4.92
CA THR A 82 -6.93 -20.26 5.55
C THR A 82 -7.36 -19.66 6.89
N GLU A 83 -8.50 -20.13 7.43
CA GLU A 83 -8.92 -19.80 8.80
C GLU A 83 -7.92 -20.31 9.85
N GLU A 84 -7.25 -21.45 9.59
CA GLU A 84 -6.20 -21.99 10.45
C GLU A 84 -4.98 -21.05 10.53
N ASP A 85 -4.68 -20.32 9.45
CA ASP A 85 -3.60 -19.32 9.47
C ASP A 85 -3.91 -18.16 10.45
N LEU A 86 -5.19 -17.84 10.68
CA LEU A 86 -5.57 -16.87 11.71
C LEU A 86 -5.28 -17.39 13.13
N ASP A 87 -5.51 -18.67 13.38
CA ASP A 87 -5.19 -19.30 14.67
C ASP A 87 -3.67 -19.37 14.88
N LYS A 88 -2.92 -19.71 13.84
CA LYS A 88 -1.45 -19.68 13.85
C LYS A 88 -0.91 -18.28 14.08
N ALA A 89 -1.51 -17.26 13.44
CA ALA A 89 -1.15 -15.86 13.67
C ALA A 89 -1.40 -15.43 15.12
N ALA A 90 -2.56 -15.78 15.68
CA ALA A 90 -2.89 -15.52 17.08
C ALA A 90 -1.89 -16.18 18.05
N ALA A 91 -1.53 -17.43 17.80
CA ALA A 91 -0.51 -18.14 18.59
C ALA A 91 0.86 -17.46 18.49
N PHE A 92 1.28 -17.09 17.28
CA PHE A 92 2.53 -16.36 17.05
C PHE A 92 2.55 -15.03 17.81
N PHE A 93 1.50 -14.22 17.71
CA PHE A 93 1.42 -12.92 18.39
C PHE A 93 1.43 -13.08 19.91
N SER A 94 0.71 -14.07 20.45
CA SER A 94 0.75 -14.39 21.88
C SER A 94 2.17 -14.72 22.37
N GLN A 95 2.91 -15.52 21.61
CA GLN A 95 4.30 -15.89 21.93
C GLN A 95 5.27 -14.70 21.90
N HIS A 96 4.97 -13.70 21.07
CA HIS A 96 5.83 -12.52 20.89
C HIS A 96 5.31 -11.28 21.62
N GLY A 97 4.29 -11.42 22.48
CA GLY A 97 3.75 -10.32 23.28
C GLY A 97 3.04 -9.23 22.47
N VAL A 98 2.58 -9.53 21.25
CA VAL A 98 1.81 -8.62 20.42
C VAL A 98 0.33 -8.79 20.75
N ALA A 99 -0.30 -7.71 21.22
CA ALA A 99 -1.74 -7.71 21.53
C ALA A 99 -2.57 -7.80 20.25
N TYR A 100 -3.58 -8.65 20.25
CA TYR A 100 -4.52 -8.81 19.14
C TYR A 100 -5.95 -9.02 19.63
N ALA A 101 -6.91 -8.85 18.73
CA ALA A 101 -8.31 -9.16 18.98
C ALA A 101 -8.96 -9.78 17.73
N PHE A 102 -9.82 -10.77 17.91
CA PHE A 102 -10.74 -11.19 16.87
C PHE A 102 -11.98 -10.31 16.87
N VAL A 103 -12.38 -9.86 15.69
CA VAL A 103 -13.54 -9.00 15.49
C VAL A 103 -14.38 -9.50 14.32
N GLU A 104 -15.65 -9.14 14.32
CA GLU A 104 -16.52 -9.28 13.16
C GLU A 104 -16.50 -7.99 12.35
N GLN A 105 -16.38 -8.13 11.04
CA GLN A 105 -16.41 -7.02 10.09
C GLN A 105 -17.49 -7.27 9.01
N PRO A 106 -18.19 -6.23 8.53
CA PRO A 106 -19.15 -6.39 7.44
C PRO A 106 -18.51 -7.01 6.20
N PHE A 107 -19.16 -7.99 5.61
CA PHE A 107 -18.73 -8.68 4.37
C PHE A 107 -17.43 -9.49 4.47
N GLN A 108 -16.80 -9.51 5.62
CA GLN A 108 -15.52 -10.16 5.88
C GLN A 108 -15.73 -11.26 6.92
N GLY A 109 -15.08 -12.38 6.75
CA GLY A 109 -15.10 -13.45 7.73
C GLY A 109 -14.38 -13.05 9.03
N ARG A 110 -14.14 -14.01 9.87
CA ARG A 110 -13.38 -13.82 11.11
C ARG A 110 -12.09 -13.04 10.86
N THR A 111 -11.91 -11.94 11.57
CA THR A 111 -10.82 -10.98 11.34
C THR A 111 -9.97 -10.83 12.60
N LEU A 112 -8.66 -10.98 12.48
CA LEU A 112 -7.71 -10.74 13.54
C LEU A 112 -7.10 -9.35 13.36
N GLN A 113 -7.29 -8.47 14.34
CA GLN A 113 -6.75 -7.10 14.36
C GLN A 113 -5.63 -6.97 15.38
N PHE A 114 -4.54 -6.30 14.99
CA PHE A 114 -3.41 -6.00 15.87
C PHE A 114 -2.73 -4.69 15.47
N SER A 115 -1.92 -4.14 16.36
CA SER A 115 -0.88 -3.18 16.00
C SER A 115 0.46 -3.91 16.06
N ASP A 116 1.24 -3.80 15.02
CA ASP A 116 2.56 -4.38 15.01
C ASP A 116 3.52 -3.63 15.96
N PRO A 117 4.73 -4.12 16.23
CA PRO A 117 5.67 -3.47 17.16
C PRO A 117 6.07 -2.04 16.76
N PHE A 118 5.83 -1.65 15.51
CA PHE A 118 6.16 -0.33 14.98
C PHE A 118 4.97 0.62 14.96
N GLY A 119 3.77 0.13 15.30
CA GLY A 119 2.54 0.90 15.39
C GLY A 119 1.70 0.91 14.11
N PHE A 120 2.00 0.06 13.13
CA PHE A 120 1.11 -0.12 11.98
C PHE A 120 -0.11 -0.92 12.42
N ARG A 121 -1.30 -0.37 12.17
CA ARG A 121 -2.57 -1.04 12.48
C ARG A 121 -2.95 -1.97 11.35
N ILE A 122 -2.89 -3.26 11.61
CA ILE A 122 -3.05 -4.32 10.62
C ILE A 122 -4.29 -5.16 10.95
N GLU A 123 -4.92 -5.70 9.92
CA GLU A 123 -5.89 -6.79 10.06
C GLU A 123 -5.60 -7.94 9.11
N LEU A 124 -5.84 -9.14 9.60
CA LEU A 124 -5.72 -10.40 8.86
C LEU A 124 -7.10 -11.05 8.75
N TYR A 125 -7.42 -11.58 7.56
CA TYR A 125 -8.64 -12.32 7.32
C TYR A 125 -8.38 -13.42 6.28
N ALA A 126 -9.17 -14.51 6.33
CA ALA A 126 -9.06 -15.59 5.36
C ALA A 126 -10.13 -15.49 4.26
N THR A 127 -11.36 -15.13 4.63
CA THR A 127 -12.51 -15.12 3.73
C THR A 127 -13.21 -13.77 3.71
N MET A 128 -13.80 -13.44 2.57
CA MET A 128 -14.61 -12.25 2.34
C MET A 128 -15.72 -12.60 1.34
N ASP A 129 -16.86 -11.96 1.44
CA ASP A 129 -17.95 -12.12 0.49
C ASP A 129 -17.46 -11.98 -0.94
N LYS A 130 -18.00 -12.82 -1.83
CA LYS A 130 -17.58 -12.84 -3.22
C LYS A 130 -18.45 -11.96 -4.10
N ARG A 131 -17.79 -11.34 -5.08
CA ARG A 131 -18.44 -10.56 -6.14
C ARG A 131 -17.92 -11.05 -7.50
N PRO A 132 -18.77 -11.05 -8.55
CA PRO A 132 -18.30 -11.37 -9.90
C PRO A 132 -17.23 -10.37 -10.34
N PRO A 133 -16.14 -10.81 -11.00
CA PRO A 133 -15.19 -9.87 -11.60
C PRO A 133 -15.89 -9.10 -12.73
N LEU A 134 -15.54 -7.83 -12.87
CA LEU A 134 -16.10 -6.94 -13.89
C LEU A 134 -15.23 -6.89 -15.15
N LEU A 135 -14.27 -7.79 -15.31
CA LEU A 135 -13.49 -7.93 -16.54
C LEU A 135 -14.43 -8.14 -17.74
N ARG A 136 -14.13 -7.48 -18.84
CA ARG A 136 -14.95 -7.46 -20.09
C ARG A 136 -16.27 -6.68 -19.98
N ARG A 137 -16.55 -6.03 -18.85
CA ARG A 137 -17.67 -5.11 -18.70
C ARG A 137 -17.20 -3.68 -19.00
N TYR A 138 -16.73 -3.47 -20.25
CA TYR A 138 -16.21 -2.19 -20.72
C TYR A 138 -17.22 -1.04 -20.58
N ASP A 139 -18.51 -1.36 -20.53
CA ASP A 139 -19.61 -0.44 -20.29
C ASP A 139 -19.60 0.17 -18.85
N LEU A 140 -18.89 -0.46 -17.92
CA LEU A 140 -18.79 -0.01 -16.53
C LEU A 140 -17.47 0.69 -16.22
N TYR A 141 -16.50 0.70 -17.14
CA TYR A 141 -15.19 1.24 -16.87
C TYR A 141 -15.20 2.77 -16.86
N LYS A 142 -14.66 3.34 -15.79
CA LYS A 142 -14.54 4.79 -15.56
C LYS A 142 -13.10 5.13 -15.18
N GLY A 143 -12.76 6.43 -15.22
CA GLY A 143 -11.47 6.93 -14.79
C GLY A 143 -10.30 6.20 -15.44
N CYS A 144 -9.34 5.77 -14.65
CA CYS A 144 -8.21 4.97 -15.14
C CYS A 144 -8.45 3.46 -15.14
N HIS A 145 -9.67 3.01 -14.83
CA HIS A 145 -10.03 1.60 -14.78
C HIS A 145 -9.11 0.78 -13.86
N PRO A 146 -9.06 1.06 -12.55
CA PRO A 146 -8.24 0.29 -11.63
C PRO A 146 -8.69 -1.17 -11.61
N GLN A 147 -7.74 -2.10 -11.68
CA GLN A 147 -8.09 -3.53 -11.72
C GLN A 147 -8.06 -4.17 -10.33
N ARG A 148 -7.02 -3.89 -9.55
CA ARG A 148 -6.87 -4.44 -8.19
C ARG A 148 -6.04 -3.53 -7.31
N LEU A 149 -6.32 -3.58 -6.01
CA LEU A 149 -5.38 -3.10 -5.02
C LEU A 149 -4.12 -3.97 -5.08
N ASP A 150 -2.98 -3.31 -5.11
CA ASP A 150 -1.73 -4.01 -5.31
C ASP A 150 -0.83 -3.98 -4.07
N HIS A 151 -0.52 -2.81 -3.56
CA HIS A 151 0.43 -2.67 -2.47
C HIS A 151 0.14 -1.49 -1.54
N PHE A 152 0.86 -1.50 -0.42
CA PHE A 152 0.99 -0.39 0.51
C PHE A 152 2.43 0.06 0.59
N ASN A 153 2.65 1.36 0.77
CA ASN A 153 3.92 1.91 1.21
C ASN A 153 3.71 2.65 2.53
N VAL A 154 4.59 2.45 3.49
CA VAL A 154 4.52 3.08 4.80
C VAL A 154 5.81 3.83 5.13
N PHE A 155 5.68 4.91 5.90
CA PHE A 155 6.82 5.51 6.58
C PHE A 155 7.06 4.79 7.90
N ALA A 156 8.27 4.29 8.09
CA ALA A 156 8.74 3.68 9.31
C ALA A 156 9.92 4.48 9.90
N ALA A 157 9.89 4.68 11.22
CA ALA A 157 11.00 5.28 11.93
C ALA A 157 12.19 4.31 12.05
N GLU A 158 11.89 3.00 12.16
CA GLU A 158 12.87 1.91 12.30
C GLU A 158 12.76 0.96 11.10
N VAL A 159 13.36 1.35 9.95
CA VAL A 159 13.19 0.59 8.69
C VAL A 159 13.74 -0.82 8.81
N GLN A 160 14.97 -1.01 9.31
CA GLN A 160 15.60 -2.32 9.38
C GLN A 160 14.80 -3.29 10.26
N ASP A 161 14.43 -2.86 11.46
CA ASP A 161 13.68 -3.70 12.41
C ASP A 161 12.31 -4.07 11.83
N THR A 162 11.68 -3.12 11.12
CA THR A 162 10.40 -3.35 10.43
C THR A 162 10.56 -4.38 9.31
N VAL A 163 11.59 -4.26 8.48
CA VAL A 163 11.90 -5.21 7.40
C VAL A 163 12.15 -6.61 7.98
N ASP A 164 12.95 -6.71 9.04
CA ASP A 164 13.26 -7.99 9.68
C ASP A 164 12.02 -8.65 10.31
N PHE A 165 11.10 -7.85 10.84
CA PHE A 165 9.82 -8.36 11.37
C PHE A 165 8.97 -8.96 10.26
N TYR A 166 8.74 -8.23 9.16
CA TYR A 166 7.92 -8.72 8.05
C TYR A 166 8.59 -9.88 7.27
N ALA A 167 9.93 -9.90 7.21
CA ALA A 167 10.66 -11.04 6.66
C ALA A 167 10.40 -12.33 7.45
N ARG A 168 10.34 -12.27 8.79
CA ARG A 168 9.96 -13.42 9.64
C ARG A 168 8.53 -13.89 9.39
N LEU A 169 7.63 -13.00 8.95
CA LEU A 169 6.27 -13.35 8.53
C LEU A 169 6.21 -13.88 7.08
N GLY A 170 7.36 -14.13 6.46
CA GLY A 170 7.48 -14.73 5.14
C GLY A 170 7.41 -13.75 3.98
N PHE A 171 7.45 -12.44 4.23
CA PHE A 171 7.64 -11.48 3.13
C PHE A 171 9.07 -11.60 2.60
N ARG A 172 9.20 -11.57 1.28
CA ARG A 172 10.49 -11.66 0.59
C ARG A 172 10.88 -10.31 0.03
N LEU A 173 12.13 -9.96 0.15
CA LEU A 173 12.67 -8.71 -0.37
C LEU A 173 12.90 -8.82 -1.88
N THR A 174 12.42 -7.85 -2.64
CA THR A 174 12.66 -7.75 -4.10
C THR A 174 13.66 -6.67 -4.44
N GLU A 175 13.54 -5.52 -3.80
CA GLU A 175 14.43 -4.38 -3.98
C GLU A 175 14.65 -3.68 -2.63
N TYR A 176 15.80 -3.02 -2.50
CA TYR A 176 16.08 -2.16 -1.35
C TYR A 176 16.98 -0.99 -1.75
N ALA A 177 16.86 0.11 -1.04
CA ALA A 177 17.72 1.27 -1.17
C ALA A 177 18.52 1.45 0.11
N GLU A 178 19.84 1.58 -0.01
CA GLU A 178 20.73 1.73 1.14
C GLU A 178 21.81 2.80 0.91
N GLU A 179 22.37 3.29 2.00
CA GLU A 179 23.57 4.13 1.99
C GLU A 179 24.76 3.36 1.40
N ASP A 180 25.63 4.06 0.69
CA ASP A 180 26.86 3.44 0.20
C ASP A 180 27.88 3.24 1.32
N GLY A 181 28.66 2.17 1.23
CA GLY A 181 29.72 1.83 2.17
C GLY A 181 29.46 0.57 2.99
N PRO A 182 30.47 0.11 3.77
CA PRO A 182 30.42 -1.20 4.43
C PRO A 182 29.43 -1.29 5.61
N GLN A 183 28.91 -0.16 6.07
CA GLN A 183 27.93 -0.06 7.15
C GLN A 183 26.65 0.68 6.68
N GLY A 184 26.39 0.66 5.38
CA GLY A 184 25.20 1.28 4.82
C GLY A 184 23.92 0.80 5.48
N ARG A 185 23.00 1.72 5.76
CA ARG A 185 21.69 1.43 6.36
C ARG A 185 20.63 1.36 5.28
N ILE A 186 19.69 0.42 5.42
CA ILE A 186 18.54 0.36 4.53
C ILE A 186 17.62 1.56 4.82
N ALA A 187 17.38 2.37 3.79
CA ALA A 187 16.46 3.50 3.85
C ALA A 187 15.08 3.18 3.28
N ALA A 188 14.97 2.16 2.42
CA ALA A 188 13.69 1.67 1.93
C ALA A 188 13.82 0.23 1.45
N ALA A 189 12.72 -0.51 1.55
CA ALA A 189 12.65 -1.91 1.13
C ALA A 189 11.27 -2.23 0.53
N TRP A 190 11.25 -3.05 -0.51
CA TRP A 190 10.07 -3.54 -1.20
C TRP A 190 9.93 -5.03 -0.96
N LEU A 191 8.85 -5.42 -0.28
CA LEU A 191 8.62 -6.79 0.16
C LEU A 191 7.36 -7.36 -0.46
N HIS A 192 7.41 -8.59 -0.92
CA HIS A 192 6.30 -9.27 -1.58
C HIS A 192 5.89 -10.60 -0.95
N ARG A 193 4.66 -11.00 -1.22
CA ARG A 193 4.10 -12.33 -1.00
C ARG A 193 3.60 -12.92 -2.32
N LYS A 194 2.87 -12.11 -3.12
CA LYS A 194 2.45 -12.47 -4.48
C LYS A 194 3.60 -12.28 -5.48
N GLY A 195 3.45 -12.71 -6.70
CA GLY A 195 4.50 -12.73 -7.73
C GLY A 195 4.77 -11.40 -8.44
N ASN A 196 4.50 -10.26 -7.81
CA ASN A 196 4.87 -8.92 -8.27
C ASN A 196 5.99 -8.32 -7.42
N VAL A 197 6.39 -7.08 -7.69
CA VAL A 197 7.53 -6.46 -7.01
C VAL A 197 7.29 -6.30 -5.51
N HIS A 198 6.10 -5.90 -5.08
CA HIS A 198 5.83 -5.77 -3.65
C HIS A 198 4.34 -5.82 -3.30
N ASP A 199 4.07 -6.26 -2.08
CA ASP A 199 2.82 -6.08 -1.35
C ASP A 199 2.95 -4.97 -0.32
N PHE A 200 4.16 -4.81 0.24
CA PHE A 200 4.41 -3.90 1.34
C PHE A 200 5.79 -3.26 1.19
N ALA A 201 5.82 -1.96 0.94
CA ALA A 201 7.03 -1.18 0.91
C ALA A 201 7.20 -0.40 2.23
N ILE A 202 8.42 -0.37 2.74
CA ILE A 202 8.79 0.27 4.00
C ILE A 202 9.82 1.35 3.66
N THR A 203 9.50 2.59 3.93
CA THR A 203 10.36 3.75 3.61
C THR A 203 10.72 4.51 4.88
N ASN A 204 11.98 4.91 4.99
CA ASN A 204 12.46 5.74 6.09
C ASN A 204 11.72 7.08 6.12
N GLY A 205 11.24 7.44 7.30
CA GLY A 205 10.52 8.69 7.52
C GLY A 205 9.81 8.73 8.86
N ARG A 206 9.20 9.87 9.16
CA ARG A 206 8.38 10.02 10.37
C ARG A 206 7.23 9.04 10.32
N GLY A 207 7.21 8.06 11.22
CA GLY A 207 6.24 6.96 11.22
C GLY A 207 5.81 6.51 12.61
N PRO A 208 4.77 5.66 12.72
CA PRO A 208 4.06 4.99 11.62
C PRO A 208 3.08 5.90 10.88
N ARG A 209 3.12 5.90 9.55
CA ARG A 209 2.13 6.57 8.68
C ARG A 209 1.99 5.80 7.37
N LEU A 210 0.81 5.75 6.81
CA LEU A 210 0.62 5.30 5.44
C LEU A 210 1.15 6.37 4.49
N HIS A 211 2.16 6.04 3.67
CA HIS A 211 2.65 6.90 2.61
C HIS A 211 1.66 6.90 1.44
N HIS A 212 1.35 5.72 0.91
CA HIS A 212 0.32 5.51 -0.11
C HIS A 212 -0.18 4.06 -0.11
N PHE A 213 -1.32 3.88 -0.74
CA PHE A 213 -1.79 2.59 -1.25
C PHE A 213 -1.88 2.67 -2.76
N ALA A 214 -1.83 1.54 -3.45
CA ALA A 214 -1.71 1.52 -4.90
C ALA A 214 -2.71 0.60 -5.57
N TYR A 215 -3.21 1.04 -6.72
CA TYR A 215 -4.00 0.21 -7.64
C TYR A 215 -3.24 0.01 -8.95
N TRP A 216 -3.21 -1.24 -9.39
CA TRP A 216 -2.70 -1.59 -10.70
C TRP A 216 -3.73 -1.26 -11.79
N VAL A 217 -3.25 -0.66 -12.89
CA VAL A 217 -4.06 -0.33 -14.07
C VAL A 217 -3.50 -1.02 -15.33
N PRO A 218 -4.34 -1.30 -16.36
CA PRO A 218 -3.94 -2.14 -17.48
C PRO A 218 -2.77 -1.60 -18.30
N THR A 219 -2.75 -0.31 -18.55
CA THR A 219 -1.77 0.33 -19.45
C THR A 219 -1.40 1.74 -19.00
N ALA A 220 -0.27 2.25 -19.50
CA ALA A 220 0.12 3.65 -19.31
C ALA A 220 -0.93 4.64 -19.86
N MET A 221 -1.68 4.27 -20.87
CA MET A 221 -2.75 5.13 -21.42
C MET A 221 -3.88 5.34 -20.42
N ASN A 222 -4.17 4.37 -19.56
CA ASN A 222 -5.15 4.56 -18.48
C ASN A 222 -4.70 5.66 -17.49
N ILE A 223 -3.41 5.72 -17.19
CA ILE A 223 -2.82 6.75 -16.34
C ILE A 223 -2.91 8.13 -17.00
N LEU A 224 -2.57 8.24 -18.30
CA LEU A 224 -2.69 9.50 -19.03
C LEU A 224 -4.15 9.96 -19.13
N HIS A 225 -5.08 9.03 -19.40
CA HIS A 225 -6.52 9.33 -19.38
C HIS A 225 -6.99 9.86 -18.01
N LEU A 226 -6.46 9.31 -16.91
CA LEU A 226 -6.78 9.84 -15.58
C LEU A 226 -6.35 11.31 -15.42
N CYS A 227 -5.20 11.69 -15.97
CA CYS A 227 -4.78 13.10 -15.96
C CYS A 227 -5.81 14.01 -16.65
N ASP A 228 -6.35 13.57 -17.81
CA ASP A 228 -7.41 14.31 -18.52
C ASP A 228 -8.69 14.40 -17.69
N VAL A 229 -9.10 13.27 -17.08
CA VAL A 229 -10.27 13.23 -16.18
C VAL A 229 -10.08 14.18 -14.98
N MET A 230 -8.94 14.09 -14.29
CA MET A 230 -8.64 14.96 -13.15
C MET A 230 -8.65 16.43 -13.52
N ALA A 231 -8.07 16.80 -14.67
CA ALA A 231 -8.02 18.17 -15.15
C ALA A 231 -9.42 18.71 -15.47
N SER A 232 -10.28 17.90 -16.11
CA SER A 232 -11.61 18.30 -16.55
C SER A 232 -12.68 18.26 -15.46
N SER A 233 -12.47 17.49 -14.39
CA SER A 233 -13.42 17.31 -13.29
C SER A 233 -13.12 18.12 -12.03
N GLY A 234 -12.15 19.06 -12.12
CA GLY A 234 -11.81 19.97 -11.01
C GLY A 234 -10.78 19.40 -10.02
N TYR A 235 -10.20 18.24 -10.30
CA TYR A 235 -9.20 17.60 -9.44
C TYR A 235 -7.74 17.78 -9.90
N LEU A 236 -7.46 18.71 -10.84
CA LEU A 236 -6.09 18.94 -11.34
C LEU A 236 -5.07 19.13 -10.20
N LYS A 237 -5.42 19.91 -9.20
CA LYS A 237 -4.56 20.19 -8.03
C LYS A 237 -4.31 18.96 -7.13
N ASN A 238 -5.09 17.91 -7.32
CA ASN A 238 -4.94 16.64 -6.58
C ASN A 238 -3.88 15.73 -7.21
N ILE A 239 -3.38 16.02 -8.41
CA ILE A 239 -2.20 15.37 -8.98
C ILE A 239 -0.99 15.87 -8.20
N GLU A 240 -0.36 14.96 -7.44
CA GLU A 240 0.80 15.29 -6.62
C GLU A 240 2.12 15.05 -7.34
N ARG A 241 2.22 13.95 -8.10
CA ARG A 241 3.46 13.54 -8.76
C ARG A 241 3.19 12.63 -9.97
N GLY A 242 3.91 12.85 -11.04
CA GLY A 242 3.80 12.07 -12.27
C GLY A 242 2.93 12.77 -13.33
N PRO A 243 2.65 12.08 -14.47
CA PRO A 243 3.13 10.73 -14.79
C PRO A 243 4.65 10.66 -14.94
N GLY A 244 5.20 9.49 -14.64
CA GLY A 244 6.64 9.26 -14.68
C GLY A 244 7.01 7.79 -14.60
N ARG A 245 8.33 7.52 -14.62
CA ARG A 245 8.89 6.17 -14.50
C ARG A 245 9.83 6.11 -13.30
N HIS A 246 9.62 5.13 -12.43
CA HIS A 246 10.61 4.76 -11.42
C HIS A 246 11.70 3.85 -12.02
N GLY A 247 12.93 3.90 -11.48
CA GLY A 247 13.89 2.82 -11.63
C GLY A 247 13.46 1.63 -10.77
N ILE A 248 13.17 1.90 -9.50
CA ILE A 248 12.57 0.94 -8.57
C ILE A 248 11.27 0.41 -9.14
N SER A 249 11.05 -0.90 -9.06
CA SER A 249 9.87 -1.61 -9.56
C SER A 249 9.59 -1.45 -11.06
N ASN A 250 10.38 -0.66 -11.81
CA ASN A 250 10.08 -0.32 -13.20
C ASN A 250 8.68 0.30 -13.41
N ALA A 251 8.04 0.81 -12.38
CA ALA A 251 6.66 1.28 -12.45
C ALA A 251 6.52 2.56 -13.27
N PHE A 252 5.55 2.57 -14.19
CA PHE A 252 5.00 3.79 -14.75
C PHE A 252 3.86 4.23 -13.83
N PHE A 253 3.95 5.43 -13.27
CA PHE A 253 3.16 5.85 -12.11
C PHE A 253 2.48 7.21 -12.25
N LEU A 254 1.43 7.39 -11.48
CA LEU A 254 0.81 8.67 -11.13
C LEU A 254 0.37 8.63 -9.67
N TYR A 255 0.74 9.64 -8.90
CA TYR A 255 0.27 9.82 -7.52
C TYR A 255 -0.74 10.95 -7.45
N VAL A 256 -1.87 10.65 -6.83
CA VAL A 256 -2.93 11.62 -6.61
C VAL A 256 -3.31 11.67 -5.12
N ARG A 257 -3.86 12.82 -4.69
CA ARG A 257 -4.44 12.97 -3.36
C ARG A 257 -5.95 12.93 -3.45
N ASP A 258 -6.58 12.19 -2.57
CA ASP A 258 -8.02 12.28 -2.42
C ASP A 258 -8.42 13.61 -1.72
N PRO A 259 -9.73 13.91 -1.55
CA PRO A 259 -10.17 15.15 -0.90
C PRO A 259 -9.67 15.32 0.55
N ASP A 260 -9.38 14.24 1.25
CA ASP A 260 -8.86 14.24 2.63
C ASP A 260 -7.32 14.20 2.70
N GLY A 261 -6.64 14.11 1.54
CA GLY A 261 -5.19 14.11 1.44
C GLY A 261 -4.54 12.73 1.53
N HIS A 262 -5.29 11.62 1.51
CA HIS A 262 -4.72 10.29 1.37
C HIS A 262 -4.08 10.13 0.00
N ARG A 263 -2.88 9.55 -0.04
CA ARG A 263 -2.14 9.38 -1.30
C ARG A 263 -2.47 8.02 -1.91
N LEU A 264 -2.93 8.07 -3.16
CA LEU A 264 -3.17 6.93 -4.03
C LEU A 264 -2.16 6.91 -5.17
N GLU A 265 -1.57 5.76 -5.42
CA GLU A 265 -0.79 5.48 -6.62
C GLU A 265 -1.62 4.70 -7.63
N LEU A 266 -1.62 5.16 -8.89
CA LEU A 266 -2.06 4.39 -10.05
C LEU A 266 -0.82 4.02 -10.84
N TYR A 267 -0.59 2.72 -11.07
CA TYR A 267 0.66 2.29 -11.69
C TYR A 267 0.48 1.06 -12.59
N THR A 268 1.47 0.83 -13.43
CA THR A 268 1.58 -0.33 -14.32
C THR A 268 3.04 -0.63 -14.68
N SER A 269 3.29 -1.74 -15.35
CA SER A 269 4.58 -2.11 -15.93
C SER A 269 5.65 -2.54 -14.91
N ASP A 270 5.24 -3.06 -13.76
CA ASP A 270 6.14 -3.79 -12.87
C ASP A 270 6.58 -5.14 -13.49
N TYR A 271 7.47 -5.85 -12.81
CA TYR A 271 8.02 -7.12 -13.28
C TYR A 271 7.64 -8.28 -12.36
N PHE A 272 7.75 -9.50 -12.90
CA PHE A 272 7.43 -10.73 -12.18
C PHE A 272 8.57 -11.13 -11.21
N THR A 273 8.22 -11.53 -10.00
CA THR A 273 9.14 -11.93 -8.92
C THR A 273 8.72 -13.24 -8.24
N GLY A 274 8.01 -14.10 -8.98
CA GLY A 274 7.46 -15.35 -8.42
C GLY A 274 8.50 -16.42 -8.12
N ASP A 275 9.71 -16.32 -8.68
CA ASP A 275 10.76 -17.29 -8.46
C ASP A 275 11.30 -17.22 -7.02
N HIS A 276 11.49 -18.37 -6.39
CA HIS A 276 11.91 -18.44 -5.00
C HIS A 276 13.36 -18.00 -4.77
N ASP A 277 14.18 -18.04 -5.80
CA ASP A 277 15.59 -17.67 -5.80
C ASP A 277 15.83 -16.26 -6.36
N HIS A 278 14.76 -15.43 -6.49
CA HIS A 278 14.91 -14.04 -6.88
C HIS A 278 15.89 -13.31 -5.95
N THR A 279 16.95 -12.77 -6.54
CA THR A 279 17.96 -12.00 -5.80
C THR A 279 17.51 -10.54 -5.66
N PRO A 280 17.41 -10.00 -4.45
CA PRO A 280 17.01 -8.60 -4.25
C PRO A 280 17.94 -7.62 -4.95
N MET A 281 17.37 -6.65 -5.67
CA MET A 281 18.13 -5.60 -6.33
C MET A 281 18.47 -4.47 -5.35
N ARG A 282 19.76 -4.12 -5.30
CA ARG A 282 20.27 -3.01 -4.50
C ARG A 282 20.23 -1.71 -5.28
N TRP A 283 19.73 -0.65 -4.64
CA TRP A 283 19.85 0.72 -5.09
C TRP A 283 20.71 1.54 -4.14
N SER A 284 21.69 2.25 -4.67
CA SER A 284 22.39 3.30 -3.92
C SER A 284 21.46 4.48 -3.65
N LEU A 285 21.49 5.06 -2.46
CA LEU A 285 20.75 6.30 -2.18
C LEU A 285 21.23 7.47 -3.07
N ASN A 286 22.47 7.40 -3.56
CA ASN A 286 23.04 8.39 -4.46
C ASN A 286 22.64 8.21 -5.93
N ASP A 287 21.94 7.13 -6.30
CA ASP A 287 21.41 6.96 -7.66
C ASP A 287 20.06 7.66 -7.81
N PRO A 288 19.98 8.81 -8.49
CA PRO A 288 18.73 9.54 -8.66
C PRO A 288 17.70 8.76 -9.49
N ARG A 289 18.14 7.82 -10.34
CA ARG A 289 17.26 7.02 -11.20
C ARG A 289 16.35 6.09 -10.42
N ARG A 290 16.73 5.72 -9.17
CA ARG A 290 15.90 4.85 -8.32
C ARG A 290 14.48 5.39 -8.12
N GLN A 291 14.35 6.68 -7.79
CA GLN A 291 13.04 7.31 -7.57
C GLN A 291 12.41 7.82 -8.86
N THR A 292 13.22 8.41 -9.76
CA THR A 292 12.75 9.03 -10.99
C THR A 292 13.71 8.69 -12.11
N LEU A 293 13.40 7.66 -12.89
CA LEU A 293 14.15 7.36 -14.11
C LEU A 293 13.91 8.47 -15.15
N TRP A 294 12.66 8.92 -15.27
CA TRP A 294 12.25 10.12 -16.00
C TRP A 294 10.91 10.63 -15.47
N GLY A 295 10.63 11.92 -15.70
CA GLY A 295 9.46 12.64 -15.21
C GLY A 295 9.85 13.74 -14.21
N ALA A 296 8.86 14.39 -13.63
CA ALA A 296 9.11 15.40 -12.62
C ALA A 296 9.67 14.77 -11.34
N PRO A 297 10.62 15.43 -10.67
CA PRO A 297 11.15 14.96 -9.39
C PRO A 297 10.06 14.96 -8.32
N ALA A 298 10.32 14.25 -7.20
CA ALA A 298 9.38 14.16 -6.10
C ALA A 298 9.26 15.51 -5.37
N PRO A 299 8.03 16.01 -5.13
CA PRO A 299 7.84 17.24 -4.37
C PRO A 299 8.15 17.01 -2.87
N ARG A 300 8.35 18.10 -2.12
CA ARG A 300 8.63 18.03 -0.67
C ARG A 300 7.55 17.25 0.10
N SER A 301 6.27 17.41 -0.26
CA SER A 301 5.14 16.67 0.35
C SER A 301 5.30 15.16 0.27
N TRP A 302 5.97 14.66 -0.77
CA TRP A 302 6.28 13.25 -0.96
C TRP A 302 7.06 12.66 0.22
N PHE A 303 8.02 13.38 0.76
CA PHE A 303 8.89 12.93 1.86
C PHE A 303 8.30 13.22 3.24
N GLU A 304 7.46 14.24 3.36
CA GLU A 304 7.02 14.76 4.65
C GLU A 304 5.59 14.33 5.03
N GLN A 305 4.73 13.99 4.06
CA GLN A 305 3.32 13.77 4.30
C GLN A 305 2.88 12.32 4.10
N GLY A 306 2.08 11.83 5.03
CA GLY A 306 1.43 10.53 5.00
C GLY A 306 0.26 10.50 5.98
N SER A 307 -0.69 9.59 5.77
CA SER A 307 -1.86 9.43 6.64
C SER A 307 -1.46 8.78 7.96
N PRO A 308 -1.68 9.41 9.12
CA PRO A 308 -1.36 8.81 10.40
C PRO A 308 -2.29 7.64 10.70
N PHE A 309 -1.85 6.71 11.55
CA PHE A 309 -2.73 5.70 12.14
C PHE A 309 -3.37 6.26 13.41
N PRO A 310 -4.66 6.01 13.67
CA PRO A 310 -5.32 6.47 14.90
C PRO A 310 -4.58 5.93 16.15
N ASP A 311 -4.49 6.77 17.17
CA ASP A 311 -3.93 6.41 18.48
C ASP A 311 -2.46 5.93 18.44
N GLN A 312 -1.73 6.23 17.36
CA GLN A 312 -0.32 5.93 17.23
C GLN A 312 0.54 7.20 17.29
N ALA A 313 1.53 7.20 18.14
CA ALA A 313 2.50 8.29 18.22
C ALA A 313 3.45 8.22 17.01
N VAL A 314 3.52 9.30 16.26
CA VAL A 314 4.50 9.41 15.16
C VAL A 314 5.88 9.69 15.75
N ARG A 315 6.87 8.89 15.37
CA ARG A 315 8.26 8.96 15.81
C ARG A 315 9.15 9.49 14.71
N GLU A 316 10.22 10.16 15.07
CA GLU A 316 11.26 10.58 14.11
C GLU A 316 12.05 9.36 13.61
N PRO A 317 12.53 9.38 12.36
CA PRO A 317 13.32 8.28 11.84
C PRO A 317 14.67 8.16 12.58
N GLN A 318 15.18 6.94 12.71
CA GLN A 318 16.48 6.66 13.34
C GLN A 318 17.65 7.35 12.63
N PHE A 319 17.49 7.72 11.36
CA PHE A 319 18.43 8.51 10.60
C PHE A 319 17.70 9.31 9.51
N VAL A 320 18.32 10.39 9.08
CA VAL A 320 17.84 11.17 7.93
C VAL A 320 18.59 10.68 6.70
N ALA A 321 17.86 10.07 5.77
CA ALA A 321 18.46 9.70 4.48
C ALA A 321 18.63 10.98 3.63
N ASP A 322 19.81 11.18 3.05
CA ASP A 322 20.04 12.23 2.06
C ASP A 322 19.18 11.93 0.82
N VAL A 323 18.16 12.72 0.62
CA VAL A 323 17.27 12.64 -0.55
C VAL A 323 17.32 13.98 -1.29
N THR A 324 17.55 13.94 -2.58
CA THR A 324 17.46 15.13 -3.42
C THR A 324 15.98 15.52 -3.54
N ILE A 325 15.61 16.61 -2.90
CA ILE A 325 14.26 17.20 -3.02
C ILE A 325 14.35 18.22 -4.16
N ALA A 326 13.37 18.20 -5.06
CA ALA A 326 13.19 19.31 -6.00
C ALA A 326 12.59 20.50 -5.24
N ASP A 327 13.22 21.63 -5.33
CA ASP A 327 12.70 22.91 -4.84
C ASP A 327 11.53 23.39 -5.70
#